data_ed40eb0b034f95d861000fddf51b10be
#
_entry.id   ed40eb0b034f95d861000fddf51b10be
#
_cell.length_a   1.000
_cell.length_b   1.000
_cell.length_c   1.000
_cell.angle_alpha   90.00
_cell.angle_beta   90.00
_cell.angle_gamma   90.00
#
_symmetry.space_group_name_H-M   'P 1'
#
loop_
_entity.id
_entity.type
_entity.pdbx_description
1 polymer ?
#
loop_
_entity_poly.entity_id
_entity_poly.type
_entity_poly.pdbx_seq_one_letter_code
_entity_poly.pdbx_strand_id
1 'polypeptide(L)'
;MAADALIRPVGEPSRRDWIAVMSAMLGAFMAVLDIQITNSSLKDIQGALSATLEEGSWISTSYLVAEIIMIPLTAWLVQLLSARRLAVWVSIGFLISSLLCSFAWNLESMIVFRALQGFTGGALIPLAFTLTLIKLPDHHRAKGMALFAITATFAPSIGPTLGGWLTERWGWEYIFYINVPPGLLMIAGLLYGLEKKPPHWELLKSTDYAGIVTLAMGLGCLQVFLEEGHRKDWLESTLIVQLGSVAVVSLILFVILQLSRPNPLINLGILCERNFGLTSIASLGMGLGLYGSIYLLPLYLAQIQNYNALQIGQVIMWMGIPQLFLIPLVPKLMKIIPPKLLCAAGFALFGISSFASGALNPDFAGDQFHPIQIIRALGQPMIMVTISLIATAYIQPQDAGSASSLFNILRNLGGAIGIALLATLLDSRAKIYFDYLRESVVPGNPAVAERLSALTQQLGSEQAALGRISEITHQQAMIMAYNDAFHFVGIALAASMVAVLLTRRLPDDIKGGAAH
;
A
#
# COMPACT_ATOMS: atom_id res chain seq x y z
N MET A 1 11.27 7.64 33.92
CA MET A 1 11.90 8.79 33.22
C MET A 1 11.78 8.78 31.68
N ALA A 2 11.07 7.82 31.07
CA ALA A 2 10.76 7.88 29.62
C ALA A 2 9.45 8.67 29.30
N ALA A 3 8.71 9.09 30.32
CA ALA A 3 7.41 9.76 30.17
C ALA A 3 7.50 11.25 29.74
N ASP A 4 8.67 11.91 29.91
CA ASP A 4 8.83 13.33 29.56
C ASP A 4 8.98 13.61 28.05
N ALA A 5 9.11 12.58 27.22
CA ALA A 5 9.26 12.75 25.78
C ALA A 5 7.93 12.89 25.01
N LEU A 6 6.78 12.66 25.68
CA LEU A 6 5.47 12.54 25.05
C LEU A 6 4.39 13.43 25.69
N ILE A 7 4.80 14.59 26.25
CA ILE A 7 3.83 15.60 26.66
C ILE A 7 3.11 16.08 25.39
N ARG A 8 1.77 15.91 25.35
CA ARG A 8 0.95 16.42 24.26
C ARG A 8 1.21 17.91 24.13
N PRO A 9 1.53 18.44 22.96
CA PRO A 9 1.77 19.87 22.79
C PRO A 9 0.48 20.63 23.10
N VAL A 10 0.59 21.54 24.06
CA VAL A 10 -0.49 22.46 24.45
C VAL A 10 -0.19 23.80 23.76
N GLY A 11 -1.10 24.28 22.91
CA GLY A 11 -0.96 25.56 22.20
C GLY A 11 -0.89 25.41 20.68
N GLU A 12 -0.63 26.53 20.01
CA GLU A 12 -0.47 26.54 18.53
C GLU A 12 0.88 25.94 18.13
N PRO A 13 0.91 25.07 17.07
CA PRO A 13 2.15 24.47 16.59
C PRO A 13 3.07 25.53 16.00
N SER A 14 4.35 25.46 16.34
CA SER A 14 5.36 26.37 15.83
C SER A 14 5.60 26.16 14.32
N ARG A 15 6.19 27.15 13.64
CA ARG A 15 6.64 26.99 12.24
C ARG A 15 7.61 25.81 12.09
N ARG A 16 8.45 25.56 13.11
CA ARG A 16 9.39 24.42 13.13
C ARG A 16 8.67 23.09 13.16
N ASP A 17 7.59 22.97 13.95
CA ASP A 17 6.82 21.73 14.03
C ASP A 17 6.15 21.41 12.69
N TRP A 18 5.57 22.41 12.02
CA TRP A 18 5.01 22.23 10.69
C TRP A 18 6.06 21.85 9.65
N ILE A 19 7.24 22.48 9.66
CA ILE A 19 8.34 22.11 8.74
C ILE A 19 8.79 20.67 8.99
N ALA A 20 8.92 20.24 10.26
CA ALA A 20 9.24 18.86 10.59
C ALA A 20 8.21 17.86 10.05
N VAL A 21 6.93 18.14 10.26
CA VAL A 21 5.82 17.30 9.78
C VAL A 21 5.79 17.25 8.25
N MET A 22 5.84 18.41 7.58
CA MET A 22 5.84 18.50 6.12
C MET A 22 7.04 17.76 5.50
N SER A 23 8.22 17.88 6.09
CA SER A 23 9.42 17.17 5.62
C SER A 23 9.30 15.66 5.81
N ALA A 24 8.73 15.21 6.92
CA ALA A 24 8.46 13.78 7.13
C ALA A 24 7.40 13.25 6.14
N MET A 25 6.36 14.04 5.85
CA MET A 25 5.35 13.70 4.83
C MET A 25 5.97 13.61 3.43
N LEU A 26 6.90 14.50 3.09
CA LEU A 26 7.64 14.41 1.84
C LEU A 26 8.43 13.11 1.76
N GLY A 27 9.06 12.68 2.86
CA GLY A 27 9.76 11.39 2.94
C GLY A 27 8.82 10.20 2.74
N ALA A 28 7.68 10.18 3.42
CA ALA A 28 6.67 9.15 3.24
C ALA A 28 6.11 9.13 1.81
N PHE A 29 5.89 10.30 1.22
CA PHE A 29 5.48 10.44 -0.18
C PHE A 29 6.50 9.83 -1.13
N MET A 30 7.79 10.14 -0.94
CA MET A 30 8.88 9.60 -1.76
C MET A 30 8.96 8.08 -1.64
N ALA A 31 8.87 7.51 -0.43
CA ALA A 31 8.94 6.06 -0.22
C ALA A 31 7.80 5.33 -0.94
N VAL A 32 6.57 5.83 -0.85
CA VAL A 32 5.41 5.24 -1.54
C VAL A 32 5.49 5.43 -3.06
N LEU A 33 5.93 6.60 -3.51
CA LEU A 33 6.09 6.92 -4.92
C LEU A 33 7.15 6.02 -5.58
N ASP A 34 8.27 5.79 -4.91
CA ASP A 34 9.39 4.97 -5.39
C ASP A 34 8.97 3.53 -5.72
N ILE A 35 8.09 2.93 -4.89
CA ILE A 35 7.53 1.60 -5.15
C ILE A 35 6.75 1.59 -6.47
N GLN A 36 5.89 2.59 -6.68
CA GLN A 36 5.00 2.62 -7.83
C GLN A 36 5.73 2.96 -9.13
N ILE A 37 6.68 3.88 -9.06
CA ILE A 37 7.53 4.24 -10.21
C ILE A 37 8.37 3.02 -10.64
N THR A 38 8.98 2.32 -9.69
CA THR A 38 9.79 1.12 -9.98
C THR A 38 8.92 0.01 -10.60
N ASN A 39 7.72 -0.23 -10.06
CA ASN A 39 6.83 -1.26 -10.58
C ASN A 39 6.39 -0.97 -12.02
N SER A 40 6.17 0.30 -12.38
CA SER A 40 5.80 0.68 -13.75
C SER A 40 6.95 0.54 -14.75
N SER A 41 8.18 0.67 -14.29
CA SER A 41 9.41 0.59 -15.11
C SER A 41 10.10 -0.78 -15.00
N LEU A 42 9.46 -1.75 -14.34
CA LEU A 42 10.08 -3.04 -14.00
C LEU A 42 10.55 -3.80 -15.24
N LYS A 43 9.78 -3.78 -16.34
CA LYS A 43 10.14 -4.45 -17.59
C LYS A 43 11.40 -3.87 -18.22
N ASP A 44 11.55 -2.56 -18.17
CA ASP A 44 12.74 -1.87 -18.74
C ASP A 44 13.98 -2.18 -17.91
N ILE A 45 13.85 -2.18 -16.56
CA ILE A 45 14.94 -2.57 -15.66
C ILE A 45 15.33 -4.04 -15.88
N GLN A 46 14.35 -4.95 -16.00
CA GLN A 46 14.61 -6.37 -16.31
C GLN A 46 15.36 -6.54 -17.61
N GLY A 47 14.92 -5.84 -18.67
CA GLY A 47 15.58 -5.86 -19.98
C GLY A 47 17.02 -5.36 -19.92
N ALA A 48 17.25 -4.24 -19.20
CA ALA A 48 18.58 -3.65 -19.05
C ALA A 48 19.54 -4.55 -18.24
N LEU A 49 19.05 -5.25 -17.24
CA LEU A 49 19.84 -6.16 -16.39
C LEU A 49 19.85 -7.61 -16.91
N SER A 50 19.27 -7.88 -18.09
CA SER A 50 19.16 -9.22 -18.69
C SER A 50 18.52 -10.26 -17.77
N ALA A 51 17.56 -9.82 -16.94
CA ALA A 51 16.84 -10.65 -15.98
C ALA A 51 15.58 -11.25 -16.60
N THR A 52 15.25 -12.49 -16.24
CA THR A 52 13.98 -13.12 -16.60
C THR A 52 12.81 -12.46 -15.84
N LEU A 53 11.57 -12.72 -16.28
CA LEU A 53 10.37 -12.21 -15.62
C LEU A 53 10.26 -12.69 -14.16
N GLU A 54 10.68 -13.93 -13.89
CA GLU A 54 10.67 -14.48 -12.53
C GLU A 54 11.72 -13.85 -11.63
N GLU A 55 12.94 -13.72 -12.14
CA GLU A 55 14.04 -13.14 -11.37
C GLU A 55 13.82 -11.65 -11.12
N GLY A 56 13.27 -10.93 -12.09
CA GLY A 56 13.05 -9.50 -11.97
C GLY A 56 12.00 -9.10 -10.93
N SER A 57 11.09 -10.01 -10.52
CA SER A 57 10.17 -9.75 -9.42
C SER A 57 10.88 -9.39 -8.11
N TRP A 58 12.06 -9.99 -7.89
CA TRP A 58 12.86 -9.75 -6.69
C TRP A 58 13.29 -8.29 -6.52
N ILE A 59 13.29 -7.49 -7.59
CA ILE A 59 13.54 -6.03 -7.51
C ILE A 59 12.49 -5.35 -6.63
N SER A 60 11.22 -5.71 -6.77
CA SER A 60 10.14 -5.18 -5.93
C SER A 60 10.01 -5.92 -4.61
N THR A 61 10.08 -7.25 -4.62
CA THR A 61 9.96 -8.10 -3.43
C THR A 61 11.02 -7.79 -2.38
N SER A 62 12.28 -7.58 -2.78
CA SER A 62 13.37 -7.26 -1.83
C SER A 62 13.14 -5.93 -1.10
N TYR A 63 12.60 -4.92 -1.80
CA TYR A 63 12.22 -3.65 -1.19
C TYR A 63 11.10 -3.85 -0.17
N LEU A 64 10.00 -4.51 -0.56
CA LEU A 64 8.82 -4.72 0.29
C LEU A 64 9.12 -5.56 1.53
N VAL A 65 9.97 -6.58 1.40
CA VAL A 65 10.44 -7.40 2.53
C VAL A 65 11.23 -6.56 3.53
N ALA A 66 12.17 -5.77 3.05
CA ALA A 66 12.97 -4.91 3.91
C ALA A 66 12.14 -3.79 4.55
N GLU A 67 11.18 -3.23 3.80
CA GLU A 67 10.23 -2.23 4.28
C GLU A 67 9.37 -2.76 5.43
N ILE A 68 8.74 -3.92 5.25
CA ILE A 68 7.82 -4.46 6.26
C ILE A 68 8.54 -4.84 7.56
N ILE A 69 9.81 -5.22 7.49
CA ILE A 69 10.67 -5.46 8.66
C ILE A 69 10.97 -4.15 9.39
N MET A 70 11.24 -3.06 8.66
CA MET A 70 11.65 -1.79 9.26
C MET A 70 10.48 -1.02 9.90
N ILE A 71 9.27 -1.17 9.39
CA ILE A 71 8.07 -0.49 9.92
C ILE A 71 7.93 -0.66 11.44
N PRO A 72 7.88 -1.88 12.00
CA PRO A 72 7.76 -2.07 13.45
C PRO A 72 8.98 -1.63 14.24
N LEU A 73 10.18 -1.74 13.65
CA LEU A 73 11.41 -1.33 14.29
C LEU A 73 11.52 0.19 14.47
N THR A 74 10.81 0.96 13.65
CA THR A 74 10.87 2.42 13.66
C THR A 74 10.50 3.00 15.03
N ALA A 75 9.49 2.48 15.70
CA ALA A 75 9.06 2.97 17.02
C ALA A 75 10.16 2.79 18.08
N TRP A 76 10.80 1.64 18.11
CA TRP A 76 11.92 1.35 18.99
C TRP A 76 13.15 2.20 18.65
N LEU A 77 13.48 2.33 17.37
CA LEU A 77 14.61 3.14 16.91
C LEU A 77 14.41 4.63 17.20
N VAL A 78 13.19 5.14 17.16
CA VAL A 78 12.88 6.53 17.59
C VAL A 78 13.20 6.74 19.05
N GLN A 79 12.89 5.78 19.92
CA GLN A 79 13.20 5.85 21.34
C GLN A 79 14.71 5.74 21.60
N LEU A 80 15.41 4.87 20.87
CA LEU A 80 16.84 4.64 21.00
C LEU A 80 17.68 5.83 20.49
N LEU A 81 17.42 6.28 19.25
CA LEU A 81 18.27 7.26 18.55
C LEU A 81 17.76 8.70 18.65
N SER A 82 16.51 8.91 19.05
CA SER A 82 15.69 10.11 18.88
C SER A 82 15.11 10.27 17.46
N ALA A 83 13.95 10.92 17.37
CA ALA A 83 13.24 11.12 16.10
C ALA A 83 14.10 11.86 15.05
N ARG A 84 14.86 12.90 15.46
CA ARG A 84 15.74 13.65 14.54
C ARG A 84 16.85 12.80 13.94
N ARG A 85 17.56 12.06 14.79
CA ARG A 85 18.70 11.24 14.31
C ARG A 85 18.19 10.14 13.38
N LEU A 86 17.17 9.40 13.81
CA LEU A 86 16.62 8.35 12.98
C LEU A 86 16.12 8.91 11.65
N ALA A 87 15.28 9.95 11.65
CA ALA A 87 14.75 10.56 10.43
C ALA A 87 15.85 10.98 9.46
N VAL A 88 16.90 11.64 9.94
CA VAL A 88 18.02 12.08 9.10
C VAL A 88 18.82 10.88 8.56
N TRP A 89 19.14 9.89 9.41
CA TRP A 89 19.91 8.72 8.99
C TRP A 89 19.18 7.88 7.94
N VAL A 90 17.88 7.60 8.16
CA VAL A 90 17.09 6.83 7.18
C VAL A 90 16.86 7.60 5.88
N SER A 91 16.73 8.93 5.96
CA SER A 91 16.62 9.77 4.75
C SER A 91 17.90 9.78 3.93
N ILE A 92 19.06 9.91 4.58
CA ILE A 92 20.37 9.81 3.91
C ILE A 92 20.55 8.40 3.32
N GLY A 93 20.25 7.36 4.09
CA GLY A 93 20.33 5.97 3.63
C GLY A 93 19.44 5.71 2.42
N PHE A 94 18.20 6.22 2.43
CA PHE A 94 17.26 6.11 1.30
C PHE A 94 17.82 6.80 0.05
N LEU A 95 18.40 7.99 0.15
CA LEU A 95 18.98 8.69 -1.00
C LEU A 95 20.23 7.96 -1.53
N ILE A 96 21.12 7.50 -0.64
CA ILE A 96 22.31 6.75 -1.06
C ILE A 96 21.90 5.46 -1.76
N SER A 97 20.98 4.68 -1.19
CA SER A 97 20.51 3.44 -1.82
C SER A 97 19.74 3.69 -3.11
N SER A 98 18.99 4.79 -3.21
CA SER A 98 18.38 5.22 -4.47
C SER A 98 19.41 5.49 -5.56
N LEU A 99 20.48 6.23 -5.24
CA LEU A 99 21.60 6.45 -6.16
C LEU A 99 22.32 5.14 -6.52
N LEU A 100 22.52 4.24 -5.56
CA LEU A 100 23.12 2.93 -5.84
C LEU A 100 22.25 2.08 -6.78
N CYS A 101 20.91 2.14 -6.66
CA CYS A 101 20.00 1.47 -7.60
C CYS A 101 20.22 1.95 -9.03
N SER A 102 20.41 3.27 -9.26
CA SER A 102 20.66 3.81 -10.61
C SER A 102 22.01 3.37 -11.21
N PHE A 103 22.93 2.90 -10.40
CA PHE A 103 24.24 2.37 -10.82
C PHE A 103 24.32 0.84 -10.73
N ALA A 104 23.19 0.14 -10.59
CA ALA A 104 23.20 -1.33 -10.53
C ALA A 104 23.70 -1.92 -11.87
N TRP A 105 24.66 -2.85 -11.76
CA TRP A 105 25.34 -3.46 -12.92
C TRP A 105 24.86 -4.88 -13.24
N ASN A 106 24.11 -5.49 -12.35
CA ASN A 106 23.46 -6.78 -12.51
C ASN A 106 22.24 -6.88 -11.57
N LEU A 107 21.46 -7.95 -11.72
CA LEU A 107 20.26 -8.18 -10.93
C LEU A 107 20.55 -8.31 -9.43
N GLU A 108 21.63 -9.01 -9.03
CA GLU A 108 21.96 -9.21 -7.61
C GLU A 108 22.30 -7.87 -6.93
N SER A 109 23.06 -6.99 -7.60
CA SER A 109 23.36 -5.66 -7.09
C SER A 109 22.08 -4.83 -6.93
N MET A 110 21.17 -4.90 -7.90
CA MET A 110 19.86 -4.22 -7.83
C MET A 110 19.05 -4.73 -6.64
N ILE A 111 18.93 -6.04 -6.45
CA ILE A 111 18.22 -6.66 -5.31
C ILE A 111 18.78 -6.16 -3.96
N VAL A 112 20.09 -6.17 -3.80
CA VAL A 112 20.74 -5.70 -2.57
C VAL A 112 20.46 -4.20 -2.35
N PHE A 113 20.61 -3.36 -3.37
CA PHE A 113 20.38 -1.92 -3.24
C PHE A 113 18.90 -1.62 -2.99
N ARG A 114 17.99 -2.37 -3.59
CA ARG A 114 16.53 -2.27 -3.32
C ARG A 114 16.20 -2.70 -1.89
N ALA A 115 16.82 -3.74 -1.36
CA ALA A 115 16.65 -4.13 0.03
C ALA A 115 17.14 -3.04 0.99
N LEU A 116 18.31 -2.41 0.73
CA LEU A 116 18.79 -1.28 1.51
C LEU A 116 17.87 -0.06 1.42
N GLN A 117 17.33 0.22 0.24
CA GLN A 117 16.39 1.31 0.00
C GLN A 117 15.05 1.05 0.71
N GLY A 118 14.52 -0.16 0.64
CA GLY A 118 13.31 -0.57 1.36
C GLY A 118 13.49 -0.53 2.88
N PHE A 119 14.64 -0.98 3.39
CA PHE A 119 14.95 -0.91 4.82
C PHE A 119 14.97 0.54 5.34
N THR A 120 15.57 1.45 4.60
CA THR A 120 15.62 2.86 4.99
C THR A 120 14.29 3.58 4.70
N GLY A 121 13.65 3.30 3.57
CA GLY A 121 12.34 3.84 3.18
C GLY A 121 11.21 3.44 4.12
N GLY A 122 11.24 2.20 4.61
CA GLY A 122 10.24 1.64 5.51
C GLY A 122 10.05 2.37 6.83
N ALA A 123 11.06 3.13 7.27
CA ALA A 123 10.92 3.99 8.45
C ALA A 123 10.21 5.32 8.15
N LEU A 124 10.25 5.82 6.92
CA LEU A 124 9.76 7.17 6.59
C LEU A 124 8.25 7.31 6.79
N ILE A 125 7.49 6.26 6.46
CA ILE A 125 6.02 6.27 6.59
C ILE A 125 5.58 6.30 8.06
N PRO A 126 6.01 5.37 8.96
CA PRO A 126 5.64 5.43 10.37
C PRO A 126 6.24 6.64 11.08
N LEU A 127 7.40 7.17 10.66
CA LEU A 127 7.93 8.42 11.20
C LEU A 127 7.02 9.62 10.90
N ALA A 128 6.51 9.75 9.67
CA ALA A 128 5.58 10.82 9.29
C ALA A 128 4.30 10.75 10.12
N PHE A 129 3.74 9.56 10.30
CA PHE A 129 2.58 9.35 11.16
C PHE A 129 2.87 9.71 12.62
N THR A 130 3.95 9.20 13.18
CA THR A 130 4.36 9.43 14.59
C THR A 130 4.64 10.90 14.85
N LEU A 131 5.38 11.59 13.95
CA LEU A 131 5.66 13.02 14.09
C LEU A 131 4.39 13.86 14.05
N THR A 132 3.40 13.47 13.27
CA THR A 132 2.07 14.13 13.26
C THR A 132 1.39 14.03 14.63
N LEU A 133 1.45 12.86 15.27
CA LEU A 133 0.83 12.64 16.59
C LEU A 133 1.57 13.38 17.72
N ILE A 134 2.90 13.47 17.63
CA ILE A 134 3.73 14.04 18.71
C ILE A 134 3.87 15.56 18.56
N LYS A 135 3.98 16.07 17.32
CA LYS A 135 4.28 17.50 17.06
C LYS A 135 3.04 18.37 16.88
N LEU A 136 1.91 17.80 16.49
CA LEU A 136 0.69 18.56 16.29
C LEU A 136 -0.28 18.37 17.47
N PRO A 137 -0.80 19.48 18.03
CA PRO A 137 -1.86 19.43 19.04
C PRO A 137 -3.14 18.84 18.45
N ASP A 138 -4.04 18.34 19.31
CA ASP A 138 -5.21 17.55 18.92
C ASP A 138 -6.08 18.24 17.85
N HIS A 139 -6.26 19.55 17.95
CA HIS A 139 -7.06 20.34 17.00
C HIS A 139 -6.40 20.52 15.61
N HIS A 140 -5.08 20.26 15.47
CA HIS A 140 -4.35 20.28 14.19
C HIS A 140 -4.05 18.90 13.64
N ARG A 141 -4.28 17.82 14.41
CA ARG A 141 -4.02 16.43 13.96
C ARG A 141 -4.79 16.06 12.71
N ALA A 142 -6.05 16.49 12.61
CA ALA A 142 -6.85 16.23 11.42
C ALA A 142 -6.20 16.81 10.14
N LYS A 143 -5.56 17.98 10.23
CA LYS A 143 -4.81 18.56 9.10
C LYS A 143 -3.54 17.77 8.80
N GLY A 144 -2.82 17.33 9.84
CA GLY A 144 -1.65 16.47 9.68
C GLY A 144 -2.00 15.12 9.05
N MET A 145 -3.11 14.49 9.50
CA MET A 145 -3.59 13.24 8.91
C MET A 145 -4.09 13.43 7.47
N ALA A 146 -4.62 14.59 7.12
CA ALA A 146 -4.94 14.92 5.73
C ALA A 146 -3.67 14.97 4.86
N LEU A 147 -2.58 15.57 5.34
CA LEU A 147 -1.28 15.53 4.64
C LEU A 147 -0.75 14.11 4.49
N PHE A 148 -0.87 13.29 5.54
CA PHE A 148 -0.50 11.88 5.48
C PHE A 148 -1.35 11.11 4.45
N ALA A 149 -2.65 11.40 4.36
CA ALA A 149 -3.52 10.79 3.37
C ALA A 149 -3.09 11.11 1.93
N ILE A 150 -2.59 12.34 1.66
CA ILE A 150 -2.02 12.69 0.35
C ILE A 150 -0.87 11.74 -0.01
N THR A 151 0.04 11.45 0.93
CA THR A 151 1.17 10.53 0.67
C THR A 151 0.70 9.14 0.31
N ALA A 152 -0.30 8.64 1.01
CA ALA A 152 -0.78 7.27 0.86
C ALA A 152 -1.70 7.04 -0.35
N THR A 153 -2.31 8.08 -0.89
CA THR A 153 -3.30 7.95 -1.97
C THR A 153 -2.86 8.60 -3.28
N PHE A 154 -2.24 9.78 -3.23
CA PHE A 154 -1.80 10.48 -4.44
C PHE A 154 -0.50 9.89 -5.01
N ALA A 155 0.46 9.50 -4.17
CA ALA A 155 1.70 8.89 -4.64
C ALA A 155 1.47 7.63 -5.49
N PRO A 156 0.63 6.65 -5.08
CA PRO A 156 0.32 5.51 -5.93
C PRO A 156 -0.38 5.88 -7.24
N SER A 157 -1.16 6.96 -7.25
CA SER A 157 -1.91 7.37 -8.44
C SER A 157 -1.04 8.02 -9.51
N ILE A 158 -0.02 8.78 -9.11
CA ILE A 158 0.88 9.47 -10.06
C ILE A 158 2.08 8.62 -10.46
N GLY A 159 2.45 7.64 -9.61
CA GLY A 159 3.64 6.82 -9.77
C GLY A 159 3.77 6.17 -11.14
N PRO A 160 2.76 5.41 -11.62
CA PRO A 160 2.84 4.75 -12.92
C PRO A 160 3.04 5.71 -14.09
N THR A 161 2.33 6.84 -14.09
CA THR A 161 2.45 7.86 -15.14
C THR A 161 3.84 8.51 -15.13
N LEU A 162 4.34 8.86 -13.95
CA LEU A 162 5.63 9.50 -13.80
C LEU A 162 6.77 8.52 -14.12
N GLY A 163 6.64 7.26 -13.69
CA GLY A 163 7.63 6.22 -13.96
C GLY A 163 7.74 5.91 -15.46
N GLY A 164 6.61 5.68 -16.13
CA GLY A 164 6.59 5.45 -17.57
C GLY A 164 7.18 6.63 -18.33
N TRP A 165 6.78 7.87 -18.00
CA TRP A 165 7.30 9.06 -18.67
C TRP A 165 8.82 9.26 -18.47
N LEU A 166 9.34 9.04 -17.26
CA LEU A 166 10.77 9.12 -16.99
C LEU A 166 11.56 8.07 -17.77
N THR A 167 11.08 6.82 -17.72
CA THR A 167 11.74 5.68 -18.37
C THR A 167 11.77 5.82 -19.88
N GLU A 168 10.66 6.20 -20.51
CA GLU A 168 10.58 6.39 -21.97
C GLU A 168 11.47 7.55 -22.47
N ARG A 169 11.63 8.62 -21.66
CA ARG A 169 12.30 9.82 -22.11
C ARG A 169 13.80 9.88 -21.79
N TRP A 170 14.18 9.35 -20.64
CA TRP A 170 15.56 9.49 -20.13
C TRP A 170 16.20 8.16 -19.71
N GLY A 171 15.45 7.09 -19.61
CA GLY A 171 15.91 5.79 -19.16
C GLY A 171 15.43 5.47 -17.73
N TRP A 172 15.49 4.17 -17.40
CA TRP A 172 15.00 3.66 -16.14
C TRP A 172 15.79 4.18 -14.91
N GLU A 173 17.04 4.58 -15.06
CA GLU A 173 17.89 5.09 -13.98
C GLU A 173 17.31 6.37 -13.38
N TYR A 174 16.61 7.18 -14.19
CA TYR A 174 16.03 8.45 -13.76
C TYR A 174 14.90 8.31 -12.76
N ILE A 175 14.26 7.13 -12.68
CA ILE A 175 13.25 6.87 -11.63
C ILE A 175 13.87 6.89 -10.22
N PHE A 176 15.17 6.64 -10.10
CA PHE A 176 15.91 6.72 -8.85
C PHE A 176 16.52 8.11 -8.62
N TYR A 177 17.00 8.78 -9.66
CA TYR A 177 17.53 10.14 -9.54
C TYR A 177 16.48 11.16 -9.11
N ILE A 178 15.21 10.96 -9.46
CA ILE A 178 14.11 11.87 -9.07
C ILE A 178 13.97 12.02 -7.56
N ASN A 179 14.44 11.04 -6.77
CA ASN A 179 14.41 11.07 -5.31
C ASN A 179 15.40 12.08 -4.71
N VAL A 180 16.45 12.49 -5.45
CA VAL A 180 17.53 13.30 -4.90
C VAL A 180 17.10 14.72 -4.53
N PRO A 181 16.49 15.52 -5.42
CA PRO A 181 16.11 16.90 -5.08
C PRO A 181 15.13 16.99 -3.91
N PRO A 182 13.99 16.25 -3.89
CA PRO A 182 13.05 16.31 -2.76
C PRO A 182 13.64 15.69 -1.49
N GLY A 183 14.54 14.69 -1.61
CA GLY A 183 15.21 14.08 -0.47
C GLY A 183 16.18 15.03 0.23
N LEU A 184 16.91 15.85 -0.49
CA LEU A 184 17.75 16.90 0.09
C LEU A 184 16.90 17.95 0.82
N LEU A 185 15.77 18.36 0.23
CA LEU A 185 14.81 19.26 0.86
C LEU A 185 14.23 18.65 2.16
N MET A 186 13.87 17.36 2.12
CA MET A 186 13.40 16.62 3.30
C MET A 186 14.43 16.63 4.41
N ILE A 187 15.69 16.29 4.13
CA ILE A 187 16.77 16.28 5.13
C ILE A 187 16.98 17.66 5.72
N ALA A 188 17.04 18.69 4.90
CA ALA A 188 17.19 20.07 5.37
C ALA A 188 16.05 20.50 6.32
N GLY A 189 14.80 20.18 5.95
CA GLY A 189 13.64 20.49 6.77
C GLY A 189 13.58 19.69 8.08
N LEU A 190 13.97 18.40 8.07
CA LEU A 190 14.07 17.57 9.28
C LEU A 190 15.16 18.09 10.24
N LEU A 191 16.31 18.49 9.69
CA LEU A 191 17.40 19.08 10.48
C LEU A 191 16.98 20.41 11.14
N TYR A 192 16.19 21.23 10.44
CA TYR A 192 15.70 22.50 10.96
C TYR A 192 14.54 22.34 11.96
N GLY A 193 13.57 21.46 11.64
CA GLY A 193 12.31 21.35 12.38
C GLY A 193 12.38 20.47 13.62
N LEU A 194 13.30 19.49 13.66
CA LEU A 194 13.41 18.55 14.78
C LEU A 194 14.51 18.95 15.76
N GLU A 195 14.20 18.85 17.05
CA GLU A 195 15.15 19.14 18.13
C GLU A 195 16.21 18.06 18.24
N LYS A 196 17.42 18.48 18.59
CA LYS A 196 18.55 17.58 18.85
C LYS A 196 18.45 17.03 20.27
N LYS A 197 18.09 15.72 20.38
CA LYS A 197 18.05 15.00 21.64
C LYS A 197 19.18 13.96 21.71
N PRO A 198 19.75 13.65 22.87
CA PRO A 198 20.74 12.59 23.02
C PRO A 198 20.11 11.22 22.74
N PRO A 199 20.90 10.23 22.30
CA PRO A 199 20.43 8.86 22.18
C PRO A 199 20.35 8.20 23.56
N HIS A 200 19.48 7.22 23.69
CA HIS A 200 19.28 6.47 24.93
C HIS A 200 19.89 5.06 24.80
N TRP A 201 21.21 4.97 24.76
CA TRP A 201 21.93 3.68 24.58
C TRP A 201 21.63 2.65 25.68
N GLU A 202 21.15 3.08 26.83
CA GLU A 202 20.72 2.21 27.93
C GLU A 202 19.57 1.27 27.54
N LEU A 203 18.73 1.70 26.58
CA LEU A 203 17.65 0.88 26.06
C LEU A 203 18.13 -0.40 25.38
N LEU A 204 19.37 -0.42 24.85
CA LEU A 204 19.94 -1.63 24.24
C LEU A 204 20.01 -2.79 25.24
N LYS A 205 20.25 -2.51 26.53
CA LYS A 205 20.33 -3.56 27.58
C LYS A 205 18.97 -4.18 27.91
N SER A 206 17.90 -3.44 27.72
CA SER A 206 16.52 -3.88 27.98
C SER A 206 15.74 -4.23 26.71
N THR A 207 16.40 -4.22 25.55
CA THR A 207 15.78 -4.48 24.26
C THR A 207 15.36 -5.93 24.10
N ASP A 208 14.17 -6.12 23.54
CA ASP A 208 13.64 -7.43 23.17
C ASP A 208 14.23 -7.92 21.84
N TYR A 209 15.49 -8.36 21.84
CA TYR A 209 16.13 -8.90 20.64
C TYR A 209 15.42 -10.12 20.07
N ALA A 210 14.87 -10.99 20.93
CA ALA A 210 14.12 -12.15 20.47
C ALA A 210 12.82 -11.73 19.75
N GLY A 211 12.13 -10.71 20.28
CA GLY A 211 10.97 -10.11 19.61
C GLY A 211 11.34 -9.48 18.26
N ILE A 212 12.47 -8.77 18.18
CA ILE A 212 12.96 -8.19 16.90
C ILE A 212 13.24 -9.28 15.87
N VAL A 213 13.96 -10.32 16.23
CA VAL A 213 14.34 -11.41 15.31
C VAL A 213 13.10 -12.18 14.85
N THR A 214 12.23 -12.58 15.79
CA THR A 214 11.00 -13.32 15.45
C THR A 214 10.05 -12.50 14.60
N LEU A 215 9.93 -11.19 14.84
CA LEU A 215 9.12 -10.31 14.03
C LEU A 215 9.71 -10.12 12.62
N ALA A 216 11.02 -9.87 12.51
CA ALA A 216 11.70 -9.69 11.23
C ALA A 216 11.63 -10.96 10.37
N MET A 217 11.92 -12.13 10.95
CA MET A 217 11.78 -13.41 10.26
C MET A 217 10.33 -13.67 9.86
N GLY A 218 9.38 -13.47 10.80
CA GLY A 218 7.98 -13.72 10.58
C GLY A 218 7.38 -12.86 9.47
N LEU A 219 7.56 -11.54 9.54
CA LEU A 219 7.04 -10.62 8.52
C LEU A 219 7.80 -10.74 7.20
N GLY A 220 9.12 -10.89 7.23
CA GLY A 220 9.93 -11.03 6.02
C GLY A 220 9.58 -12.30 5.24
N CYS A 221 9.53 -13.46 5.91
CA CYS A 221 9.12 -14.71 5.27
C CYS A 221 7.66 -14.69 4.81
N LEU A 222 6.75 -14.06 5.57
CA LEU A 222 5.36 -13.88 5.17
C LEU A 222 5.23 -13.01 3.92
N GLN A 223 6.02 -11.93 3.82
CA GLN A 223 6.00 -11.06 2.65
C GLN A 223 6.46 -11.81 1.40
N VAL A 224 7.57 -12.56 1.47
CA VAL A 224 8.02 -13.40 0.34
C VAL A 224 6.98 -14.46 0.00
N PHE A 225 6.39 -15.13 0.99
CA PHE A 225 5.33 -16.12 0.80
C PHE A 225 4.15 -15.52 0.01
N LEU A 226 3.72 -14.31 0.34
CA LEU A 226 2.59 -13.66 -0.32
C LEU A 226 2.94 -13.13 -1.72
N GLU A 227 4.13 -12.57 -1.91
CA GLU A 227 4.58 -11.99 -3.20
C GLU A 227 4.87 -13.08 -4.24
N GLU A 228 5.60 -14.14 -3.84
CA GLU A 228 6.07 -15.18 -4.76
C GLU A 228 5.16 -16.42 -4.78
N GLY A 229 4.23 -16.56 -3.82
CA GLY A 229 3.40 -17.73 -3.65
C GLY A 229 2.61 -18.09 -4.90
N HIS A 230 1.90 -17.14 -5.48
CA HIS A 230 1.11 -17.36 -6.70
C HIS A 230 1.97 -17.79 -7.90
N ARG A 231 3.16 -17.20 -8.08
CA ARG A 231 4.07 -17.53 -9.20
C ARG A 231 4.70 -18.91 -9.09
N LYS A 232 4.85 -19.40 -7.86
CA LYS A 232 5.50 -20.67 -7.55
C LYS A 232 4.51 -21.75 -7.14
N ASP A 233 3.26 -21.63 -7.57
CA ASP A 233 2.17 -22.59 -7.33
C ASP A 233 1.98 -22.95 -5.85
N TRP A 234 2.16 -21.95 -4.96
CA TRP A 234 1.88 -22.03 -3.53
C TRP A 234 2.51 -23.28 -2.85
N LEU A 235 1.67 -24.25 -2.50
CA LEU A 235 2.08 -25.45 -1.73
C LEU A 235 2.87 -26.46 -2.55
N GLU A 236 2.95 -26.33 -3.86
CA GLU A 236 3.77 -27.21 -4.71
C GLU A 236 5.25 -26.83 -4.65
N SER A 237 5.57 -25.60 -4.26
CA SER A 237 6.95 -25.14 -4.09
C SER A 237 7.46 -25.38 -2.68
N THR A 238 8.51 -26.20 -2.56
CA THR A 238 9.19 -26.47 -1.28
C THR A 238 9.67 -25.18 -0.60
N LEU A 239 10.18 -24.21 -1.38
CA LEU A 239 10.62 -22.93 -0.86
C LEU A 239 9.48 -22.15 -0.21
N ILE A 240 8.33 -22.06 -0.90
CA ILE A 240 7.16 -21.32 -0.40
C ILE A 240 6.60 -21.97 0.87
N VAL A 241 6.51 -23.30 0.91
CA VAL A 241 6.08 -24.04 2.10
C VAL A 241 7.02 -23.80 3.29
N GLN A 242 8.35 -23.82 3.06
CA GLN A 242 9.33 -23.54 4.10
C GLN A 242 9.18 -22.11 4.62
N LEU A 243 9.10 -21.12 3.73
CA LEU A 243 8.92 -19.71 4.11
C LEU A 243 7.61 -19.49 4.87
N GLY A 244 6.51 -20.06 4.40
CA GLY A 244 5.22 -20.02 5.10
C GLY A 244 5.28 -20.64 6.50
N SER A 245 5.95 -21.80 6.63
CA SER A 245 6.13 -22.46 7.92
C SER A 245 6.98 -21.62 8.89
N VAL A 246 8.10 -21.06 8.42
CA VAL A 246 8.95 -20.16 9.20
C VAL A 246 8.17 -18.90 9.60
N ALA A 247 7.38 -18.32 8.69
CA ALA A 247 6.56 -17.15 8.98
C ALA A 247 5.55 -17.42 10.10
N VAL A 248 4.79 -18.53 10.01
CA VAL A 248 3.79 -18.91 11.01
C VAL A 248 4.44 -19.15 12.37
N VAL A 249 5.49 -19.97 12.43
CA VAL A 249 6.18 -20.28 13.70
C VAL A 249 6.77 -19.03 14.32
N SER A 250 7.43 -18.18 13.52
CA SER A 250 8.07 -16.95 14.00
C SER A 250 7.06 -15.94 14.50
N LEU A 251 5.91 -15.77 13.82
CA LEU A 251 4.85 -14.83 14.24
C LEU A 251 4.14 -15.33 15.51
N ILE A 252 3.87 -16.65 15.63
CA ILE A 252 3.31 -17.23 16.85
C ILE A 252 4.27 -16.98 18.02
N LEU A 253 5.56 -17.28 17.84
CA LEU A 253 6.58 -17.06 18.85
C LEU A 253 6.69 -15.58 19.23
N PHE A 254 6.64 -14.67 18.22
CA PHE A 254 6.60 -13.23 18.45
C PHE A 254 5.41 -12.84 19.35
N VAL A 255 4.19 -13.28 19.04
CA VAL A 255 3.00 -12.96 19.83
C VAL A 255 3.15 -13.48 21.27
N ILE A 256 3.62 -14.71 21.46
CA ILE A 256 3.86 -15.27 22.79
C ILE A 256 4.88 -14.42 23.57
N LEU A 257 5.99 -14.04 22.94
CA LEU A 257 7.01 -13.20 23.57
C LEU A 257 6.47 -11.83 23.95
N GLN A 258 5.70 -11.16 23.06
CA GLN A 258 5.16 -9.83 23.34
C GLN A 258 4.11 -9.83 24.47
N LEU A 259 3.32 -10.90 24.59
CA LEU A 259 2.34 -11.05 25.67
C LEU A 259 2.96 -11.44 27.01
N SER A 260 4.14 -12.08 27.00
CA SER A 260 4.81 -12.58 28.20
C SER A 260 5.79 -11.60 28.82
N ARG A 261 6.23 -10.56 28.08
CA ARG A 261 7.28 -9.63 28.53
C ARG A 261 6.71 -8.35 29.13
N PRO A 262 7.33 -7.82 30.21
CA PRO A 262 6.87 -6.56 30.84
C PRO A 262 7.15 -5.33 29.95
N ASN A 263 8.18 -5.37 29.12
CA ASN A 263 8.54 -4.30 28.18
C ASN A 263 8.57 -4.86 26.75
N PRO A 264 7.40 -5.05 26.11
CA PRO A 264 7.34 -5.59 24.77
C PRO A 264 7.86 -4.59 23.72
N LEU A 265 8.37 -5.11 22.59
CA LEU A 265 8.76 -4.28 21.42
C LEU A 265 7.55 -3.52 20.88
N ILE A 266 6.41 -4.20 20.80
CA ILE A 266 5.12 -3.65 20.38
C ILE A 266 4.08 -4.04 21.43
N ASN A 267 3.40 -3.07 21.99
CA ASN A 267 2.29 -3.33 22.91
C ASN A 267 1.07 -3.87 22.15
N LEU A 268 0.96 -5.20 22.04
CA LEU A 268 -0.19 -5.85 21.39
C LEU A 268 -1.49 -5.66 22.18
N GLY A 269 -1.42 -5.30 23.46
CA GLY A 269 -2.60 -5.05 24.31
C GLY A 269 -3.50 -3.94 23.78
N ILE A 270 -2.96 -3.01 22.99
CA ILE A 270 -3.76 -1.95 22.36
C ILE A 270 -4.78 -2.48 21.32
N LEU A 271 -4.57 -3.70 20.78
CA LEU A 271 -5.56 -4.34 19.90
C LEU A 271 -6.85 -4.71 20.64
N CYS A 272 -6.80 -4.87 21.97
CA CYS A 272 -7.97 -5.11 22.80
C CYS A 272 -8.79 -3.82 23.03
N GLU A 273 -8.22 -2.63 22.80
CA GLU A 273 -9.00 -1.40 22.79
C GLU A 273 -9.96 -1.44 21.59
N ARG A 274 -11.26 -1.25 21.87
CA ARG A 274 -12.33 -1.51 20.92
C ARG A 274 -12.19 -0.69 19.63
N ASN A 275 -11.84 0.59 19.74
CA ASN A 275 -11.70 1.43 18.55
C ASN A 275 -10.46 1.04 17.76
N PHE A 276 -9.33 0.81 18.44
CA PHE A 276 -8.09 0.42 17.76
C PHE A 276 -8.22 -0.96 17.10
N GLY A 277 -8.76 -1.96 17.80
CA GLY A 277 -8.94 -3.31 17.24
C GLY A 277 -9.85 -3.34 16.01
N LEU A 278 -11.02 -2.69 16.09
CA LEU A 278 -11.96 -2.63 14.96
C LEU A 278 -11.42 -1.83 13.79
N THR A 279 -10.74 -0.71 14.04
CA THR A 279 -10.10 0.06 12.97
C THR A 279 -8.86 -0.65 12.40
N SER A 280 -8.19 -1.49 13.16
CA SER A 280 -7.11 -2.36 12.69
C SER A 280 -7.63 -3.38 11.66
N ILE A 281 -8.77 -4.03 11.94
CA ILE A 281 -9.45 -4.90 10.97
C ILE A 281 -9.87 -4.10 9.73
N ALA A 282 -10.47 -2.93 9.93
CA ALA A 282 -10.85 -2.07 8.81
C ALA A 282 -9.63 -1.56 8.00
N SER A 283 -8.48 -1.33 8.65
CA SER A 283 -7.23 -0.94 7.99
C SER A 283 -6.67 -2.05 7.11
N LEU A 284 -6.78 -3.32 7.54
CA LEU A 284 -6.43 -4.48 6.73
C LEU A 284 -7.30 -4.54 5.46
N GLY A 285 -8.63 -4.41 5.60
CA GLY A 285 -9.53 -4.38 4.45
C GLY A 285 -9.34 -3.14 3.56
N MET A 286 -8.98 -1.99 4.14
CA MET A 286 -8.59 -0.80 3.38
C MET A 286 -7.31 -1.04 2.58
N GLY A 287 -6.30 -1.69 3.17
CA GLY A 287 -5.08 -2.09 2.48
C GLY A 287 -5.38 -3.00 1.29
N LEU A 288 -6.20 -4.04 1.49
CA LEU A 288 -6.68 -4.91 0.43
C LEU A 288 -7.38 -4.12 -0.69
N GLY A 289 -8.29 -3.22 -0.34
CA GLY A 289 -9.01 -2.40 -1.31
C GLY A 289 -8.10 -1.46 -2.09
N LEU A 290 -7.19 -0.77 -1.40
CA LEU A 290 -6.27 0.19 -2.01
C LEU A 290 -5.31 -0.49 -2.98
N TYR A 291 -4.51 -1.44 -2.47
CA TYR A 291 -3.47 -2.12 -3.26
C TYR A 291 -4.09 -3.09 -4.28
N GLY A 292 -5.20 -3.77 -3.93
CA GLY A 292 -5.92 -4.62 -4.85
C GLY A 292 -6.48 -3.86 -6.05
N SER A 293 -7.03 -2.66 -5.84
CA SER A 293 -7.51 -1.82 -6.96
C SER A 293 -6.39 -1.30 -7.84
N ILE A 294 -5.23 -0.95 -7.23
CA ILE A 294 -4.02 -0.51 -7.95
C ILE A 294 -3.42 -1.69 -8.74
N TYR A 295 -3.61 -2.92 -8.30
CA TYR A 295 -3.18 -4.13 -9.01
C TYR A 295 -4.13 -4.50 -10.16
N LEU A 296 -5.44 -4.59 -9.88
CA LEU A 296 -6.43 -5.09 -10.85
C LEU A 296 -6.63 -4.17 -12.06
N LEU A 297 -6.77 -2.87 -11.84
CA LEU A 297 -7.14 -1.94 -12.92
C LEU A 297 -6.06 -1.81 -14.00
N PRO A 298 -4.78 -1.59 -13.69
CA PRO A 298 -3.73 -1.59 -14.71
C PRO A 298 -3.63 -2.92 -15.44
N LEU A 299 -3.77 -4.03 -14.73
CA LEU A 299 -3.66 -5.36 -15.29
C LEU A 299 -4.79 -5.62 -16.30
N TYR A 300 -6.04 -5.25 -15.97
CA TYR A 300 -7.17 -5.32 -16.90
C TYR A 300 -6.93 -4.45 -18.14
N LEU A 301 -6.54 -3.19 -17.96
CA LEU A 301 -6.30 -2.27 -19.07
C LEU A 301 -5.15 -2.76 -19.98
N ALA A 302 -4.10 -3.35 -19.42
CA ALA A 302 -3.00 -3.90 -20.17
C ALA A 302 -3.36 -5.19 -20.92
N GLN A 303 -4.04 -6.13 -20.27
CA GLN A 303 -4.29 -7.47 -20.81
C GLN A 303 -5.51 -7.54 -21.74
N ILE A 304 -6.57 -6.79 -21.41
CA ILE A 304 -7.85 -6.83 -22.14
C ILE A 304 -7.93 -5.72 -23.19
N GLN A 305 -7.55 -4.49 -22.79
CA GLN A 305 -7.63 -3.31 -23.65
C GLN A 305 -6.33 -3.01 -24.41
N ASN A 306 -5.24 -3.75 -24.12
CA ASN A 306 -3.91 -3.55 -24.74
C ASN A 306 -3.37 -2.12 -24.58
N TYR A 307 -3.69 -1.47 -23.45
CA TYR A 307 -3.21 -0.11 -23.15
C TYR A 307 -1.73 -0.13 -22.77
N ASN A 308 -1.01 0.89 -23.24
CA ASN A 308 0.36 1.14 -22.80
C ASN A 308 0.39 1.84 -21.42
N ALA A 309 1.57 1.94 -20.82
CA ALA A 309 1.74 2.52 -19.48
C ALA A 309 1.21 3.96 -19.36
N LEU A 310 1.36 4.78 -20.40
CA LEU A 310 0.87 6.16 -20.43
C LEU A 310 -0.67 6.20 -20.42
N GLN A 311 -1.32 5.39 -21.26
CA GLN A 311 -2.78 5.30 -21.31
C GLN A 311 -3.36 4.79 -19.98
N ILE A 312 -2.74 3.79 -19.36
CA ILE A 312 -3.12 3.29 -18.03
C ILE A 312 -2.99 4.41 -16.99
N GLY A 313 -1.88 5.16 -17.02
CA GLY A 313 -1.64 6.30 -16.14
C GLY A 313 -2.72 7.38 -16.29
N GLN A 314 -3.15 7.67 -17.51
CA GLN A 314 -4.23 8.63 -17.77
C GLN A 314 -5.57 8.22 -17.12
N VAL A 315 -5.90 6.93 -17.11
CA VAL A 315 -7.11 6.42 -16.45
C VAL A 315 -6.98 6.52 -14.91
N ILE A 316 -5.83 6.14 -14.37
CA ILE A 316 -5.59 6.16 -12.91
C ILE A 316 -5.52 7.58 -12.36
N MET A 317 -5.04 8.54 -13.15
CA MET A 317 -4.92 9.94 -12.77
C MET A 317 -6.26 10.55 -12.30
N TRP A 318 -7.40 10.09 -12.86
CA TRP A 318 -8.74 10.51 -12.44
C TRP A 318 -9.10 10.12 -11.01
N MET A 319 -8.40 9.16 -10.42
CA MET A 319 -8.46 8.89 -8.99
C MET A 319 -7.58 9.88 -8.20
N GLY A 320 -6.37 10.16 -8.66
CA GLY A 320 -5.38 10.93 -7.92
C GLY A 320 -5.64 12.42 -7.86
N ILE A 321 -5.91 13.05 -8.99
CA ILE A 321 -6.08 14.52 -9.08
C ILE A 321 -7.22 15.04 -8.20
N PRO A 322 -8.44 14.48 -8.21
CA PRO A 322 -9.51 14.96 -7.34
C PRO A 322 -9.15 14.86 -5.85
N GLN A 323 -8.36 13.88 -5.45
CA GLN A 323 -7.96 13.70 -4.05
C GLN A 323 -7.16 14.88 -3.49
N LEU A 324 -6.34 15.55 -4.29
CA LEU A 324 -5.59 16.73 -3.87
C LEU A 324 -6.51 17.85 -3.35
N PHE A 325 -7.69 17.97 -3.94
CA PHE A 325 -8.70 18.97 -3.54
C PHE A 325 -9.61 18.45 -2.43
N LEU A 326 -9.90 17.15 -2.42
CA LEU A 326 -10.83 16.52 -1.48
C LEU A 326 -10.20 16.28 -0.11
N ILE A 327 -8.93 15.88 -0.05
CA ILE A 327 -8.24 15.58 1.21
C ILE A 327 -8.26 16.77 2.18
N PRO A 328 -7.93 18.00 1.78
CA PRO A 328 -8.03 19.18 2.67
C PRO A 328 -9.44 19.53 3.11
N LEU A 329 -10.47 19.02 2.39
CA LEU A 329 -11.87 19.25 2.73
C LEU A 329 -12.34 18.32 3.86
N VAL A 330 -11.76 17.12 4.00
CA VAL A 330 -12.18 16.13 5.00
C VAL A 330 -12.14 16.68 6.43
N PRO A 331 -11.08 17.40 6.90
CA PRO A 331 -11.10 18.00 8.24
C PRO A 331 -12.21 19.05 8.44
N LYS A 332 -12.66 19.71 7.36
CA LYS A 332 -13.80 20.63 7.42
C LYS A 332 -15.13 19.88 7.54
N LEU A 333 -15.28 18.78 6.79
CA LEU A 333 -16.46 17.90 6.88
C LEU A 333 -16.59 17.25 8.26
N MET A 334 -15.47 16.92 8.92
CA MET A 334 -15.47 16.37 10.28
C MET A 334 -16.04 17.32 11.35
N LYS A 335 -16.13 18.61 11.07
CA LYS A 335 -16.80 19.58 11.96
C LYS A 335 -18.33 19.45 11.90
N ILE A 336 -18.85 18.93 10.80
CA ILE A 336 -20.29 18.82 10.53
C ILE A 336 -20.75 17.38 10.71
N ILE A 337 -19.95 16.42 10.23
CA ILE A 337 -20.29 14.99 10.21
C ILE A 337 -19.35 14.26 11.19
N PRO A 338 -19.88 13.41 12.08
CA PRO A 338 -19.05 12.61 12.98
C PRO A 338 -18.02 11.77 12.19
N PRO A 339 -16.73 11.73 12.61
CA PRO A 339 -15.66 11.03 11.89
C PRO A 339 -15.98 9.56 11.59
N LYS A 340 -16.71 8.89 12.48
CA LYS A 340 -17.18 7.51 12.30
C LYS A 340 -18.10 7.37 11.10
N LEU A 341 -19.08 8.27 10.92
CA LEU A 341 -20.02 8.24 9.80
C LEU A 341 -19.30 8.62 8.49
N LEU A 342 -18.39 9.58 8.57
CA LEU A 342 -17.60 10.00 7.41
C LEU A 342 -16.68 8.87 6.93
N CYS A 343 -16.05 8.12 7.86
CA CYS A 343 -15.27 6.93 7.55
C CYS A 343 -16.12 5.84 6.89
N ALA A 344 -17.30 5.55 7.46
CA ALA A 344 -18.21 4.56 6.91
C ALA A 344 -18.72 4.96 5.52
N ALA A 345 -19.05 6.24 5.29
CA ALA A 345 -19.40 6.76 3.97
C ALA A 345 -18.26 6.62 2.96
N GLY A 346 -17.01 6.85 3.42
CA GLY A 346 -15.82 6.61 2.60
C GLY A 346 -15.69 5.16 2.15
N PHE A 347 -15.85 4.20 3.06
CA PHE A 347 -15.86 2.76 2.73
C PHE A 347 -17.01 2.40 1.80
N ALA A 348 -18.22 2.97 2.00
CA ALA A 348 -19.35 2.76 1.11
C ALA A 348 -19.05 3.25 -0.32
N LEU A 349 -18.55 4.47 -0.48
CA LEU A 349 -18.19 5.03 -1.80
C LEU A 349 -17.11 4.20 -2.49
N PHE A 350 -16.06 3.81 -1.74
CA PHE A 350 -15.00 2.97 -2.29
C PHE A 350 -15.53 1.59 -2.67
N GLY A 351 -16.38 0.97 -1.84
CA GLY A 351 -17.05 -0.29 -2.15
C GLY A 351 -17.94 -0.20 -3.40
N ILE A 352 -18.77 0.83 -3.50
CA ILE A 352 -19.61 1.10 -4.69
C ILE A 352 -18.74 1.24 -5.93
N SER A 353 -17.62 1.98 -5.87
CA SER A 353 -16.69 2.09 -7.00
C SER A 353 -16.10 0.73 -7.40
N SER A 354 -15.84 -0.14 -6.43
CA SER A 354 -15.31 -1.49 -6.69
C SER A 354 -16.38 -2.39 -7.31
N PHE A 355 -17.63 -2.36 -6.82
CA PHE A 355 -18.74 -3.08 -7.44
C PHE A 355 -19.04 -2.58 -8.86
N ALA A 356 -18.97 -1.26 -9.09
CA ALA A 356 -19.14 -0.69 -10.42
C ALA A 356 -18.00 -1.11 -11.37
N SER A 357 -16.77 -1.24 -10.86
CA SER A 357 -15.65 -1.83 -11.63
C SER A 357 -15.82 -3.33 -11.90
N GLY A 358 -16.72 -4.03 -11.23
CA GLY A 358 -17.04 -5.44 -11.44
C GLY A 358 -18.12 -5.68 -12.52
N ALA A 359 -18.46 -4.70 -13.32
CA ALA A 359 -19.42 -4.80 -14.44
C ALA A 359 -18.72 -4.66 -15.81
N LEU A 360 -17.52 -5.25 -15.93
CA LEU A 360 -16.70 -5.17 -17.14
C LEU A 360 -17.29 -6.00 -18.27
N ASN A 361 -17.09 -5.51 -19.49
CA ASN A 361 -17.35 -6.19 -20.74
C ASN A 361 -16.20 -5.91 -21.74
N PRO A 362 -16.13 -6.57 -22.92
CA PRO A 362 -15.03 -6.36 -23.87
C PRO A 362 -14.87 -4.90 -24.33
N ASP A 363 -15.95 -4.12 -24.35
CA ASP A 363 -15.94 -2.74 -24.79
C ASP A 363 -15.74 -1.73 -23.64
N PHE A 364 -15.54 -2.22 -22.40
CA PHE A 364 -15.37 -1.36 -21.23
C PHE A 364 -13.97 -0.76 -21.22
N ALA A 365 -13.85 0.45 -21.74
CA ALA A 365 -12.60 1.15 -22.00
C ALA A 365 -12.30 2.25 -20.95
N GLY A 366 -11.19 2.95 -21.12
CA GLY A 366 -10.67 3.94 -20.17
C GLY A 366 -11.67 5.02 -19.76
N ASP A 367 -12.44 5.57 -20.71
CA ASP A 367 -13.39 6.67 -20.44
C ASP A 367 -14.52 6.26 -19.48
N GLN A 368 -14.93 5.00 -19.52
CA GLN A 368 -15.97 4.45 -18.64
C GLN A 368 -15.49 4.29 -17.20
N PHE A 369 -14.17 4.22 -16.97
CA PHE A 369 -13.59 4.21 -15.63
C PHE A 369 -13.56 5.60 -14.98
N HIS A 370 -13.61 6.71 -15.74
CA HIS A 370 -13.50 8.06 -15.18
C HIS A 370 -14.48 8.33 -14.04
N PRO A 371 -15.81 8.12 -14.21
CA PRO A 371 -16.76 8.35 -13.12
C PRO A 371 -16.54 7.41 -11.94
N ILE A 372 -16.13 6.16 -12.19
CA ILE A 372 -15.82 5.18 -11.14
C ILE A 372 -14.61 5.63 -10.32
N GLN A 373 -13.56 6.12 -10.98
CA GLN A 373 -12.36 6.64 -10.31
C GLN A 373 -12.66 7.91 -9.50
N ILE A 374 -13.56 8.77 -9.96
CA ILE A 374 -14.02 9.95 -9.21
C ILE A 374 -14.75 9.51 -7.93
N ILE A 375 -15.67 8.53 -8.01
CA ILE A 375 -16.37 7.98 -6.82
C ILE A 375 -15.34 7.40 -5.83
N ARG A 376 -14.34 6.69 -6.33
CA ARG A 376 -13.22 6.16 -5.51
C ARG A 376 -12.41 7.29 -4.88
N ALA A 377 -12.11 8.35 -5.65
CA ALA A 377 -11.40 9.53 -5.18
C ALA A 377 -12.14 10.28 -4.06
N LEU A 378 -13.48 10.24 -4.04
CA LEU A 378 -14.28 10.78 -2.94
C LEU A 378 -14.17 9.92 -1.67
N GLY A 379 -14.20 8.60 -1.80
CA GLY A 379 -14.22 7.67 -0.67
C GLY A 379 -12.88 7.55 0.06
N GLN A 380 -11.78 7.37 -0.66
CA GLN A 380 -10.48 7.09 -0.08
C GLN A 380 -9.98 8.13 0.93
N PRO A 381 -10.03 9.45 0.66
CA PRO A 381 -9.62 10.46 1.64
C PRO A 381 -10.46 10.46 2.91
N MET A 382 -11.77 10.20 2.78
CA MET A 382 -12.66 10.09 3.94
C MET A 382 -12.21 8.95 4.86
N ILE A 383 -11.82 7.81 4.31
CA ILE A 383 -11.30 6.68 5.08
C ILE A 383 -9.96 7.05 5.72
N MET A 384 -8.97 7.45 4.90
CA MET A 384 -7.57 7.61 5.34
C MET A 384 -7.42 8.61 6.49
N VAL A 385 -8.10 9.76 6.40
CA VAL A 385 -8.03 10.80 7.44
C VAL A 385 -8.75 10.37 8.71
N THR A 386 -9.94 9.79 8.58
CA THR A 386 -10.79 9.52 9.73
C THR A 386 -10.43 8.22 10.46
N ILE A 387 -10.02 7.17 9.74
CA ILE A 387 -9.70 5.87 10.35
C ILE A 387 -8.52 5.99 11.31
N SER A 388 -7.48 6.77 10.94
CA SER A 388 -6.31 7.01 11.79
C SER A 388 -6.68 7.76 13.06
N LEU A 389 -7.61 8.73 12.98
CA LEU A 389 -8.10 9.48 14.14
C LEU A 389 -8.96 8.61 15.06
N ILE A 390 -9.83 7.76 14.49
CA ILE A 390 -10.65 6.81 15.27
C ILE A 390 -9.76 5.79 15.97
N ALA A 391 -8.75 5.27 15.27
CA ALA A 391 -7.81 4.31 15.81
C ALA A 391 -7.05 4.85 17.02
N THR A 392 -6.58 6.10 16.95
CA THR A 392 -5.70 6.67 17.97
C THR A 392 -6.43 7.46 19.07
N ALA A 393 -7.75 7.56 19.00
CA ALA A 393 -8.56 8.41 19.88
C ALA A 393 -8.40 8.09 21.38
N TYR A 394 -8.29 6.80 21.72
CA TYR A 394 -8.18 6.30 23.09
C TYR A 394 -6.78 5.77 23.43
N ILE A 395 -5.82 5.92 22.49
CA ILE A 395 -4.45 5.46 22.69
C ILE A 395 -3.67 6.46 23.54
N GLN A 396 -2.96 5.97 24.54
CA GLN A 396 -2.10 6.79 25.38
C GLN A 396 -0.86 7.26 24.57
N PRO A 397 -0.32 8.45 24.87
CA PRO A 397 0.85 8.98 24.16
C PRO A 397 2.07 8.06 24.15
N GLN A 398 2.26 7.29 25.22
CA GLN A 398 3.35 6.31 25.34
C GLN A 398 3.23 5.14 24.35
N ASP A 399 2.00 4.78 23.94
CA ASP A 399 1.71 3.71 23.00
C ASP A 399 1.61 4.18 21.53
N ALA A 400 1.81 5.48 21.28
CA ALA A 400 1.69 6.06 19.93
C ALA A 400 2.60 5.38 18.91
N GLY A 401 3.81 4.97 19.30
CA GLY A 401 4.73 4.22 18.45
C GLY A 401 4.21 2.83 18.09
N SER A 402 3.71 2.08 19.09
CA SER A 402 3.10 0.76 18.88
C SER A 402 1.85 0.86 18.00
N ALA A 403 1.00 1.87 18.25
CA ALA A 403 -0.20 2.11 17.45
C ALA A 403 0.14 2.45 15.99
N SER A 404 1.11 3.33 15.77
CA SER A 404 1.60 3.66 14.42
C SER A 404 2.14 2.42 13.69
N SER A 405 2.97 1.64 14.35
CA SER A 405 3.56 0.42 13.79
C SER A 405 2.49 -0.60 13.41
N LEU A 406 1.61 -0.96 14.36
CA LEU A 406 0.54 -1.94 14.12
C LEU A 406 -0.42 -1.49 13.01
N PHE A 407 -0.82 -0.22 13.01
CA PHE A 407 -1.71 0.32 12.00
C PHE A 407 -1.11 0.22 10.59
N ASN A 408 0.18 0.57 10.44
CA ASN A 408 0.88 0.51 9.15
C ASN A 408 1.18 -0.94 8.73
N ILE A 409 1.59 -1.83 9.68
CA ILE A 409 1.79 -3.26 9.41
C ILE A 409 0.49 -3.87 8.87
N LEU A 410 -0.63 -3.68 9.56
CA LEU A 410 -1.91 -4.29 9.18
C LEU A 410 -2.42 -3.76 7.84
N ARG A 411 -2.23 -2.46 7.57
CA ARG A 411 -2.56 -1.90 6.26
C ARG A 411 -1.71 -2.51 5.13
N ASN A 412 -0.39 -2.57 5.30
CA ASN A 412 0.51 -3.11 4.28
C ASN A 412 0.31 -4.62 4.11
N LEU A 413 0.13 -5.35 5.22
CA LEU A 413 -0.18 -6.77 5.19
C LEU A 413 -1.54 -7.04 4.50
N GLY A 414 -2.55 -6.19 4.76
CA GLY A 414 -3.82 -6.24 4.04
C GLY A 414 -3.64 -6.07 2.54
N GLY A 415 -2.72 -5.20 2.11
CA GLY A 415 -2.33 -5.02 0.71
C GLY A 415 -1.67 -6.27 0.12
N ALA A 416 -0.65 -6.80 0.78
CA ALA A 416 0.07 -7.99 0.31
C ALA A 416 -0.86 -9.23 0.24
N ILE A 417 -1.66 -9.48 1.28
CA ILE A 417 -2.68 -10.54 1.28
C ILE A 417 -3.69 -10.31 0.16
N GLY A 418 -4.13 -9.06 -0.01
CA GLY A 418 -5.09 -8.68 -1.04
C GLY A 418 -4.59 -9.00 -2.44
N ILE A 419 -3.38 -8.57 -2.79
CA ILE A 419 -2.76 -8.85 -4.11
C ILE A 419 -2.61 -10.36 -4.32
N ALA A 420 -2.10 -11.09 -3.32
CA ALA A 420 -1.91 -12.53 -3.39
C ALA A 420 -3.24 -13.29 -3.64
N LEU A 421 -4.29 -12.94 -2.88
CA LEU A 421 -5.62 -13.52 -3.05
C LEU A 421 -6.23 -13.17 -4.40
N LEU A 422 -6.10 -11.91 -4.85
CA LEU A 422 -6.65 -11.46 -6.13
C LEU A 422 -5.95 -12.10 -7.33
N ALA A 423 -4.62 -12.25 -7.27
CA ALA A 423 -3.86 -12.95 -8.31
C ALA A 423 -4.31 -14.42 -8.43
N THR A 424 -4.42 -15.12 -7.29
CA THR A 424 -4.90 -16.50 -7.23
C THR A 424 -6.36 -16.64 -7.69
N LEU A 425 -7.22 -15.68 -7.28
CA LEU A 425 -8.62 -15.64 -7.69
C LEU A 425 -8.76 -15.46 -9.21
N LEU A 426 -8.00 -14.53 -9.79
CA LEU A 426 -8.01 -14.28 -11.23
C LEU A 426 -7.64 -15.54 -12.01
N ASP A 427 -6.54 -16.20 -11.67
CA ASP A 427 -6.08 -17.39 -12.37
C ASP A 427 -7.08 -18.56 -12.24
N SER A 428 -7.52 -18.84 -11.02
CA SER A 428 -8.47 -19.95 -10.78
C SER A 428 -9.84 -19.70 -11.42
N ARG A 429 -10.36 -18.46 -11.33
CA ARG A 429 -11.64 -18.10 -11.95
C ARG A 429 -11.56 -18.06 -13.48
N ALA A 430 -10.46 -17.56 -14.03
CA ALA A 430 -10.24 -17.57 -15.48
C ALA A 430 -10.25 -19.01 -16.05
N LYS A 431 -9.58 -19.96 -15.37
CA LYS A 431 -9.61 -21.39 -15.75
C LYS A 431 -11.03 -21.96 -15.69
N ILE A 432 -11.76 -21.74 -14.59
CA ILE A 432 -13.14 -22.22 -14.42
C ILE A 432 -14.07 -21.63 -15.50
N TYR A 433 -13.99 -20.34 -15.75
CA TYR A 433 -14.83 -19.69 -16.76
C TYR A 433 -14.43 -20.09 -18.18
N PHE A 434 -13.16 -20.28 -18.45
CA PHE A 434 -12.71 -20.79 -19.74
C PHE A 434 -13.27 -22.18 -20.02
N ASP A 435 -13.19 -23.11 -19.05
CA ASP A 435 -13.76 -24.45 -19.19
C ASP A 435 -15.27 -24.41 -19.39
N TYR A 436 -15.97 -23.58 -18.60
CA TYR A 436 -17.42 -23.39 -18.74
C TYR A 436 -17.82 -22.84 -20.12
N LEU A 437 -17.14 -21.81 -20.61
CA LEU A 437 -17.42 -21.23 -21.92
C LEU A 437 -17.07 -22.19 -23.06
N ARG A 438 -15.98 -22.95 -22.91
CA ARG A 438 -15.54 -23.94 -23.90
C ARG A 438 -16.59 -25.02 -24.13
N GLU A 439 -17.35 -25.43 -23.12
CA GLU A 439 -18.44 -26.38 -23.25
C GLU A 439 -19.53 -25.89 -24.21
N SER A 440 -19.70 -24.58 -24.37
CA SER A 440 -20.65 -23.97 -25.30
C SER A 440 -20.11 -23.83 -26.73
N VAL A 441 -18.78 -23.93 -26.92
CA VAL A 441 -18.09 -23.81 -28.20
C VAL A 441 -18.00 -25.20 -28.87
N VAL A 442 -19.13 -25.72 -29.28
CA VAL A 442 -19.24 -27.02 -29.95
C VAL A 442 -19.70 -26.87 -31.39
N PRO A 443 -19.26 -27.76 -32.31
CA PRO A 443 -19.65 -27.70 -33.72
C PRO A 443 -21.17 -27.73 -33.96
N GLY A 444 -21.93 -28.32 -33.06
CA GLY A 444 -23.39 -28.39 -33.11
C GLY A 444 -24.12 -27.07 -32.75
N ASN A 445 -23.42 -26.08 -32.22
CA ASN A 445 -24.00 -24.78 -31.91
C ASN A 445 -24.04 -23.89 -33.18
N PRO A 446 -25.24 -23.50 -33.67
CA PRO A 446 -25.36 -22.72 -34.90
C PRO A 446 -24.59 -21.40 -34.89
N ALA A 447 -24.59 -20.70 -33.75
CA ALA A 447 -23.87 -19.42 -33.61
C ALA A 447 -22.35 -19.60 -33.70
N VAL A 448 -21.83 -20.71 -33.17
CA VAL A 448 -20.40 -21.07 -33.26
C VAL A 448 -20.04 -21.41 -34.71
N ALA A 449 -20.88 -22.23 -35.38
CA ALA A 449 -20.65 -22.61 -36.77
C ALA A 449 -20.68 -21.40 -37.73
N GLU A 450 -21.64 -20.48 -37.54
CA GLU A 450 -21.70 -19.22 -38.28
C GLU A 450 -20.45 -18.36 -38.04
N ARG A 451 -20.05 -18.17 -36.79
CA ARG A 451 -18.88 -17.37 -36.43
C ARG A 451 -17.59 -18.00 -36.96
N LEU A 452 -17.47 -19.34 -36.88
CA LEU A 452 -16.33 -20.08 -37.40
C LEU A 452 -16.22 -19.91 -38.92
N SER A 453 -17.31 -20.04 -39.66
CA SER A 453 -17.33 -19.86 -41.12
C SER A 453 -16.93 -18.43 -41.52
N ALA A 454 -17.47 -17.41 -40.82
CA ALA A 454 -17.12 -16.01 -41.07
C ALA A 454 -15.63 -15.73 -40.81
N LEU A 455 -15.10 -16.24 -39.69
CA LEU A 455 -13.67 -16.09 -39.36
C LEU A 455 -12.77 -16.88 -40.34
N THR A 456 -13.21 -18.07 -40.79
CA THR A 456 -12.47 -18.87 -41.77
C THR A 456 -12.37 -18.12 -43.12
N GLN A 457 -13.45 -17.46 -43.55
CA GLN A 457 -13.43 -16.62 -44.74
C GLN A 457 -12.48 -15.41 -44.58
N GLN A 458 -12.48 -14.81 -43.38
CA GLN A 458 -11.67 -13.62 -43.12
C GLN A 458 -10.16 -13.95 -42.95
N LEU A 459 -9.84 -15.07 -42.30
CA LEU A 459 -8.46 -15.45 -41.97
C LEU A 459 -7.84 -16.46 -42.93
N GLY A 460 -8.65 -17.00 -43.87
CA GLY A 460 -8.19 -17.93 -44.90
C GLY A 460 -7.87 -19.36 -44.41
N SER A 461 -8.07 -19.67 -43.15
CA SER A 461 -7.79 -20.96 -42.52
C SER A 461 -8.73 -21.26 -41.37
N GLU A 462 -9.29 -22.46 -41.34
CA GLU A 462 -10.13 -22.94 -40.23
C GLU A 462 -9.33 -23.05 -38.91
N GLN A 463 -8.07 -23.44 -38.98
CA GLN A 463 -7.20 -23.48 -37.79
C GLN A 463 -6.98 -22.09 -37.20
N ALA A 464 -6.76 -21.07 -38.04
CA ALA A 464 -6.65 -19.69 -37.59
C ALA A 464 -7.96 -19.16 -36.99
N ALA A 465 -9.11 -19.55 -37.58
CA ALA A 465 -10.43 -19.20 -37.06
C ALA A 465 -10.72 -19.84 -35.69
N LEU A 466 -10.39 -21.13 -35.51
CA LEU A 466 -10.47 -21.81 -34.20
C LEU A 466 -9.54 -21.18 -33.16
N GLY A 467 -8.31 -20.84 -33.54
CA GLY A 467 -7.39 -20.11 -32.67
C GLY A 467 -7.98 -18.78 -32.21
N ARG A 468 -8.63 -18.02 -33.13
CA ARG A 468 -9.29 -16.76 -32.78
C ARG A 468 -10.50 -16.94 -31.87
N ILE A 469 -11.30 -17.99 -32.05
CA ILE A 469 -12.43 -18.31 -31.16
C ILE A 469 -11.90 -18.66 -29.76
N SER A 470 -10.83 -19.45 -29.67
CA SER A 470 -10.20 -19.77 -28.37
C SER A 470 -9.68 -18.52 -27.67
N GLU A 471 -9.05 -17.59 -28.38
CA GLU A 471 -8.59 -16.31 -27.85
C GLU A 471 -9.73 -15.45 -27.33
N ILE A 472 -10.84 -15.31 -28.09
CA ILE A 472 -12.04 -14.59 -27.66
C ILE A 472 -12.64 -15.25 -26.41
N THR A 473 -12.71 -16.58 -26.37
CA THR A 473 -13.22 -17.34 -25.21
C THR A 473 -12.36 -17.10 -23.98
N HIS A 474 -11.03 -17.13 -24.13
CA HIS A 474 -10.10 -16.84 -23.05
C HIS A 474 -10.23 -15.39 -22.56
N GLN A 475 -10.32 -14.43 -23.48
CA GLN A 475 -10.52 -13.02 -23.14
C GLN A 475 -11.82 -12.81 -22.33
N GLN A 476 -12.91 -13.46 -22.76
CA GLN A 476 -14.20 -13.38 -22.06
C GLN A 476 -14.12 -14.02 -20.66
N ALA A 477 -13.44 -15.16 -20.53
CA ALA A 477 -13.21 -15.81 -19.23
C ALA A 477 -12.40 -14.91 -18.29
N MET A 478 -11.37 -14.25 -18.80
CA MET A 478 -10.59 -13.28 -18.04
C MET A 478 -11.45 -12.10 -17.57
N ILE A 479 -12.31 -11.54 -18.43
CA ILE A 479 -13.20 -10.43 -18.04
C ILE A 479 -14.14 -10.85 -16.91
N MET A 480 -14.72 -12.05 -16.97
CA MET A 480 -15.55 -12.59 -15.89
C MET A 480 -14.76 -12.77 -14.59
N ALA A 481 -13.50 -13.22 -14.67
CA ALA A 481 -12.63 -13.34 -13.51
C ALA A 481 -12.28 -11.97 -12.90
N TYR A 482 -12.04 -10.95 -13.71
CA TYR A 482 -11.86 -9.57 -13.23
C TYR A 482 -13.11 -9.03 -12.52
N ASN A 483 -14.31 -9.33 -13.03
CA ASN A 483 -15.55 -8.95 -12.38
C ASN A 483 -15.65 -9.55 -10.97
N ASP A 484 -15.37 -10.85 -10.82
CA ASP A 484 -15.33 -11.51 -9.52
C ASP A 484 -14.28 -10.89 -8.59
N ALA A 485 -13.10 -10.56 -9.11
CA ALA A 485 -12.04 -9.95 -8.33
C ALA A 485 -12.42 -8.55 -7.80
N PHE A 486 -13.05 -7.72 -8.62
CA PHE A 486 -13.55 -6.41 -8.17
C PHE A 486 -14.71 -6.54 -7.17
N HIS A 487 -15.60 -7.51 -7.35
CA HIS A 487 -16.65 -7.81 -6.37
C HIS A 487 -16.07 -8.26 -5.03
N PHE A 488 -15.03 -9.09 -5.03
CA PHE A 488 -14.34 -9.50 -3.81
C PHE A 488 -13.77 -8.30 -3.04
N VAL A 489 -13.13 -7.35 -3.74
CA VAL A 489 -12.67 -6.09 -3.14
C VAL A 489 -13.84 -5.30 -2.55
N GLY A 490 -14.96 -5.20 -3.27
CA GLY A 490 -16.17 -4.53 -2.78
C GLY A 490 -16.71 -5.13 -1.49
N ILE A 491 -16.76 -6.47 -1.40
CA ILE A 491 -17.21 -7.20 -0.20
C ILE A 491 -16.26 -6.93 0.98
N ALA A 492 -14.94 -6.97 0.77
CA ALA A 492 -13.96 -6.69 1.81
C ALA A 492 -14.09 -5.25 2.37
N LEU A 493 -14.35 -4.27 1.49
CA LEU A 493 -14.61 -2.88 1.89
C LEU A 493 -15.94 -2.73 2.64
N ALA A 494 -16.99 -3.45 2.25
CA ALA A 494 -18.27 -3.48 2.97
C ALA A 494 -18.10 -4.08 4.38
N ALA A 495 -17.34 -5.16 4.53
CA ALA A 495 -17.00 -5.72 5.83
C ALA A 495 -16.21 -4.73 6.71
N SER A 496 -15.27 -3.99 6.11
CA SER A 496 -14.51 -2.93 6.80
C SER A 496 -15.41 -1.77 7.25
N MET A 497 -16.40 -1.39 6.46
CA MET A 497 -17.43 -0.41 6.84
C MET A 497 -18.17 -0.86 8.10
N VAL A 498 -18.60 -2.13 8.15
CA VAL A 498 -19.29 -2.69 9.32
C VAL A 498 -18.38 -2.62 10.55
N ALA A 499 -17.10 -2.98 10.44
CA ALA A 499 -16.14 -2.89 11.55
C ALA A 499 -16.04 -1.44 12.08
N VAL A 500 -15.96 -0.44 11.21
CA VAL A 500 -15.96 0.97 11.61
C VAL A 500 -17.27 1.36 12.30
N LEU A 501 -18.41 0.93 11.81
CA LEU A 501 -19.71 1.23 12.40
C LEU A 501 -19.88 0.63 13.82
N LEU A 502 -19.09 -0.36 14.20
CA LEU A 502 -19.07 -0.96 15.53
C LEU A 502 -18.16 -0.22 16.52
N THR A 503 -17.35 0.76 16.09
CA THR A 503 -16.49 1.57 16.98
C THR A 503 -17.31 2.43 17.94
N ARG A 504 -16.71 2.83 19.07
CA ARG A 504 -17.32 3.79 20.02
C ARG A 504 -17.28 5.20 19.43
N ARG A 505 -18.15 6.07 19.92
CA ARG A 505 -18.11 7.51 19.59
C ARG A 505 -16.80 8.11 20.08
N LEU A 506 -16.26 9.04 19.28
CA LEU A 506 -15.07 9.79 19.68
C LEU A 506 -15.37 10.73 20.85
N PRO A 507 -14.40 10.97 21.76
CA PRO A 507 -14.48 12.02 22.77
C PRO A 507 -14.71 13.39 22.11
N ASP A 508 -15.46 14.26 22.79
CA ASP A 508 -15.84 15.57 22.23
C ASP A 508 -14.62 16.48 21.98
N ASP A 509 -13.55 16.32 22.76
CA ASP A 509 -12.28 17.05 22.62
C ASP A 509 -11.56 16.79 21.27
N ILE A 510 -11.85 15.66 20.62
CA ILE A 510 -11.26 15.30 19.31
C ILE A 510 -12.16 15.72 18.15
N LYS A 511 -13.41 16.08 18.41
CA LYS A 511 -14.37 16.51 17.38
C LYS A 511 -14.01 17.85 16.70
N GLY A 512 -12.78 18.31 16.85
CA GLY A 512 -12.26 19.55 16.30
C GLY A 512 -12.67 20.74 17.14
N GLY A 513 -11.71 21.46 17.67
CA GLY A 513 -11.90 22.71 18.39
C GLY A 513 -12.83 23.70 17.65
N ALA A 514 -14.11 23.59 17.99
CA ALA A 514 -15.16 24.49 17.56
C ALA A 514 -16.13 24.64 18.72
N ALA A 515 -15.62 25.23 19.80
CA ALA A 515 -16.39 25.95 20.79
C ALA A 515 -15.39 26.84 21.58
N HIS A 516 -15.11 27.98 21.07
CA HIS A 516 -15.00 29.31 21.66
C HIS A 516 -14.21 30.24 20.75
#